data_640f1272ae49e6aaee0416edd66bd042
#
_entry.id   640f1272ae49e6aaee0416edd66bd042
#
_cell.length_a   1.000
_cell.length_b   1.000
_cell.length_c   1.000
_cell.angle_alpha   90.00
_cell.angle_beta   90.00
_cell.angle_gamma   90.00
#
_symmetry.space_group_name_H-M   'P 1'
#
loop_
_entity.id
_entity.type
_entity.pdbx_description
1 polymer ?
#
loop_
_entity_poly.entity_id
_entity_poly.type
_entity_poly.pdbx_seq_one_letter_code
_entity_poly.pdbx_strand_id
1 'polypeptide(L)'
;MKWGMVIDLKRCVGCYGCQLSCKAEHGTPRGVFFARVLKQEEGQYPTVSQPFLPVLCNHCEDPPCVDACPTGASFVWEDDGTVDIDHDLCVGCRTCMLACPYSNRYFNDNEQAYYGDQGQTPY
;
A
#
# COMPACT_ATOMS: atom_id res chain seq x y z
N MET A 1 -16.73 4.69 12.77
CA MET A 1 -16.47 5.99 12.06
C MET A 1 -15.61 5.70 10.86
N LYS A 2 -16.01 6.09 9.64
CA LYS A 2 -15.19 5.86 8.44
C LYS A 2 -14.16 6.98 8.26
N TRP A 3 -12.93 6.62 8.06
CA TRP A 3 -11.83 7.55 7.79
C TRP A 3 -11.71 7.83 6.30
N GLY A 4 -11.26 9.02 5.94
CA GLY A 4 -10.99 9.41 4.56
C GLY A 4 -9.69 10.21 4.45
N MET A 5 -9.01 10.09 3.32
CA MET A 5 -7.80 10.85 3.00
C MET A 5 -7.99 11.61 1.70
N VAL A 6 -7.62 12.88 1.68
CA VAL A 6 -7.61 13.70 0.48
C VAL A 6 -6.18 13.94 0.04
N ILE A 7 -5.86 13.58 -1.19
CA ILE A 7 -4.56 13.81 -1.83
C ILE A 7 -4.74 14.86 -2.92
N ASP A 8 -4.19 16.06 -2.70
CA ASP A 8 -4.25 17.15 -3.69
C ASP A 8 -3.11 17.02 -4.70
N LEU A 9 -3.43 16.47 -5.87
CA LEU A 9 -2.45 16.24 -6.94
C LEU A 9 -1.88 17.53 -7.53
N LYS A 10 -2.61 18.67 -7.42
CA LYS A 10 -2.12 19.97 -7.91
C LYS A 10 -1.01 20.53 -7.03
N ARG A 11 -0.97 20.11 -5.77
CA ARG A 11 0.05 20.53 -4.79
C ARG A 11 1.17 19.51 -4.63
N CYS A 12 1.03 18.32 -5.23
CA CYS A 12 2.03 17.28 -5.15
C CYS A 12 3.25 17.64 -6.03
N VAL A 13 4.41 17.77 -5.40
CA VAL A 13 5.69 18.07 -6.06
C VAL A 13 6.57 16.84 -6.26
N GLY A 14 6.08 15.64 -5.95
CA GLY A 14 6.82 14.40 -6.11
C GLY A 14 8.04 14.26 -5.20
N CYS A 15 8.00 14.83 -3.99
CA CYS A 15 9.14 14.78 -3.06
C CYS A 15 9.35 13.40 -2.40
N TYR A 16 8.43 12.45 -2.61
CA TYR A 16 8.44 11.09 -2.01
C TYR A 16 8.41 11.05 -0.47
N GLY A 17 8.22 12.17 0.21
CA GLY A 17 8.18 12.24 1.68
C GLY A 17 7.14 11.30 2.29
N CYS A 18 5.91 11.24 1.75
CA CYS A 18 4.85 10.34 2.19
C CYS A 18 5.25 8.85 2.06
N GLN A 19 5.92 8.49 0.97
CA GLN A 19 6.41 7.12 0.74
C GLN A 19 7.51 6.74 1.73
N LEU A 20 8.46 7.63 1.97
CA LEU A 20 9.57 7.40 2.90
C LEU A 20 9.10 7.38 4.35
N SER A 21 8.17 8.26 4.74
CA SER A 21 7.57 8.25 6.08
C SER A 21 6.82 6.96 6.36
N CYS A 22 5.99 6.50 5.42
CA CYS A 22 5.27 5.24 5.54
C CYS A 22 6.26 4.06 5.66
N LYS A 23 7.34 4.06 4.87
CA LYS A 23 8.37 3.03 4.93
C LYS A 23 9.11 3.02 6.27
N ALA A 24 9.43 4.17 6.81
CA ALA A 24 10.12 4.30 8.09
C ALA A 24 9.23 3.86 9.26
N GLU A 25 7.95 4.27 9.23
CA GLU A 25 6.96 3.91 10.25
C GLU A 25 6.73 2.40 10.34
N HIS A 26 6.52 1.76 9.19
CA HIS A 26 6.23 0.33 9.13
C HIS A 26 7.47 -0.56 9.04
N GLY A 27 8.67 -0.01 9.06
CA GLY A 27 9.92 -0.78 8.98
C GLY A 27 10.00 -1.73 7.79
N THR A 28 9.34 -1.41 6.65
CA THR A 28 9.26 -2.33 5.52
C THR A 28 10.61 -2.60 4.89
N PRO A 29 10.92 -3.86 4.50
CA PRO A 29 12.19 -4.22 3.93
C PRO A 29 12.42 -3.58 2.55
N ARG A 30 13.64 -3.75 2.03
CA ARG A 30 14.01 -3.23 0.71
C ARG A 30 13.09 -3.79 -0.37
N GLY A 31 12.54 -2.90 -1.20
CA GLY A 31 11.63 -3.27 -2.31
C GLY A 31 10.14 -3.32 -1.93
N VAL A 32 9.79 -3.29 -0.65
CA VAL A 32 8.39 -3.25 -0.18
C VAL A 32 7.99 -1.82 0.19
N PHE A 33 6.88 -1.36 -0.37
CA PHE A 33 6.34 -0.01 -0.17
C PHE A 33 4.82 -0.06 -0.04
N PHE A 34 4.29 0.24 1.13
CA PHE A 34 2.83 0.31 1.35
C PHE A 34 2.20 1.57 0.74
N ALA A 35 2.96 2.67 0.68
CA ALA A 35 2.62 3.85 -0.08
C ALA A 35 3.66 4.07 -1.19
N ARG A 36 3.20 4.45 -2.39
CA ARG A 36 4.07 4.71 -3.55
C ARG A 36 3.69 6.02 -4.19
N VAL A 37 4.65 6.69 -4.80
CA VAL A 37 4.40 7.83 -5.67
C VAL A 37 4.71 7.39 -7.10
N LEU A 38 3.67 7.25 -7.91
CA LEU A 38 3.80 6.98 -9.34
C LEU A 38 4.11 8.29 -10.05
N LYS A 39 4.94 8.20 -11.09
CA LYS A 39 5.26 9.32 -11.96
C LYS A 39 5.16 8.85 -13.42
N GLN A 40 4.69 9.73 -14.27
CA GLN A 40 4.62 9.49 -15.70
C GLN A 40 4.94 10.79 -16.44
N GLU A 41 5.76 10.72 -17.46
CA GLU A 41 5.99 11.86 -18.35
C GLU A 41 4.91 11.87 -19.43
N GLU A 42 4.29 13.04 -19.63
CA GLU A 42 3.22 13.26 -20.60
C GLU A 42 3.56 14.45 -21.49
N GLY A 43 3.24 14.35 -22.78
CA GLY A 43 3.46 15.38 -23.78
C GLY A 43 4.65 15.13 -24.69
N GLN A 44 4.99 16.13 -25.49
CA GLN A 44 6.13 16.14 -26.40
C GLN A 44 6.94 17.41 -26.18
N TYR A 45 8.25 17.29 -26.34
CA TYR A 45 9.13 18.47 -26.25
C TYR A 45 8.67 19.56 -27.25
N PRO A 46 8.60 20.83 -26.86
CA PRO A 46 9.03 21.40 -25.55
C PRO A 46 7.97 21.39 -24.46
N THR A 47 6.77 20.86 -24.70
CA THR A 47 5.64 20.90 -23.76
C THR A 47 5.49 19.55 -23.07
N VAL A 48 6.38 19.28 -22.12
CA VAL A 48 6.37 18.05 -21.30
C VAL A 48 5.92 18.37 -19.89
N SER A 49 5.03 17.55 -19.32
CA SER A 49 4.63 17.58 -17.92
C SER A 49 4.90 16.25 -17.24
N GLN A 50 5.14 16.28 -15.94
CA GLN A 50 5.34 15.07 -15.12
C GLN A 50 4.42 15.10 -13.92
N PRO A 51 3.18 14.59 -14.05
CA PRO A 51 2.29 14.44 -12.93
C PRO A 51 2.80 13.37 -11.95
N PHE A 52 2.53 13.58 -10.66
CA PHE A 52 2.81 12.64 -9.59
C PHE A 52 1.50 12.15 -8.99
N LEU A 53 1.39 10.84 -8.78
CA LEU A 53 0.22 10.21 -8.19
C LEU A 53 0.64 9.38 -6.97
N PRO A 54 0.46 9.92 -5.75
CA PRO A 54 0.58 9.12 -4.54
C PRO A 54 -0.54 8.08 -4.47
N VAL A 55 -0.18 6.82 -4.27
CA VAL A 55 -1.11 5.69 -4.19
C VAL A 55 -0.85 4.87 -2.94
N LEU A 56 -1.93 4.39 -2.34
CA LEU A 56 -1.95 3.49 -1.19
C LEU A 56 -3.23 2.65 -1.24
N CYS A 57 -3.43 1.76 -0.27
CA CYS A 57 -4.67 0.99 -0.20
C CYS A 57 -5.89 1.92 -0.09
N ASN A 58 -6.90 1.68 -0.93
CA ASN A 58 -8.11 2.50 -0.96
C ASN A 58 -9.16 2.05 0.06
N HIS A 59 -8.93 0.96 0.81
CA HIS A 59 -9.91 0.36 1.72
C HIS A 59 -11.30 0.31 1.09
N CYS A 60 -11.39 -0.42 -0.04
CA CYS A 60 -12.59 -0.50 -0.88
C CYS A 60 -13.82 -0.90 -0.08
N GLU A 61 -14.99 -0.38 -0.46
CA GLU A 61 -16.27 -0.75 0.14
C GLU A 61 -16.65 -2.21 -0.19
N ASP A 62 -16.30 -2.65 -1.41
CA ASP A 62 -16.43 -4.02 -1.89
C ASP A 62 -15.03 -4.53 -2.31
N PRO A 63 -14.24 -5.05 -1.36
CA PRO A 63 -12.83 -5.32 -1.58
C PRO A 63 -12.58 -6.70 -2.24
N PRO A 64 -12.24 -6.77 -3.54
CA PRO A 64 -12.01 -8.04 -4.22
C PRO A 64 -10.86 -8.88 -3.62
N CYS A 65 -9.97 -8.24 -2.89
CA CYS A 65 -8.88 -8.94 -2.18
C CYS A 65 -9.36 -9.69 -0.94
N VAL A 66 -10.52 -9.35 -0.38
CA VAL A 66 -11.16 -10.12 0.71
C VAL A 66 -11.85 -11.34 0.13
N ASP A 67 -12.67 -11.16 -0.92
CA ASP A 67 -13.39 -12.26 -1.58
C ASP A 67 -12.44 -13.32 -2.16
N ALA A 68 -11.29 -12.88 -2.67
CA ALA A 68 -10.28 -13.77 -3.23
C ALA A 68 -9.45 -14.52 -2.17
N CYS A 69 -9.60 -14.22 -0.88
CA CYS A 69 -8.80 -14.84 0.17
C CYS A 69 -9.32 -16.24 0.54
N PRO A 70 -8.59 -17.34 0.27
CA PRO A 70 -9.09 -18.69 0.49
C PRO A 70 -9.17 -19.06 1.98
N THR A 71 -8.42 -18.36 2.84
CA THR A 71 -8.38 -18.63 4.29
C THR A 71 -9.22 -17.67 5.10
N GLY A 72 -9.78 -16.63 4.46
CA GLY A 72 -10.47 -15.55 5.16
C GLY A 72 -9.53 -14.62 5.96
N ALA A 73 -8.22 -14.72 5.74
CA ALA A 73 -7.24 -13.86 6.42
C ALA A 73 -7.38 -12.38 6.05
N SER A 74 -7.82 -12.07 4.83
CA SER A 74 -8.18 -10.70 4.47
C SER A 74 -9.61 -10.44 4.89
N PHE A 75 -9.83 -9.34 5.61
CA PHE A 75 -11.14 -8.99 6.15
C PHE A 75 -11.36 -7.48 6.18
N VAL A 76 -12.58 -7.08 6.48
CA VAL A 76 -12.99 -5.68 6.65
C VAL A 76 -13.35 -5.46 8.10
N TRP A 77 -12.81 -4.44 8.73
CA TRP A 77 -13.24 -4.01 10.06
C TRP A 77 -14.63 -3.38 9.98
N GLU A 78 -15.59 -3.90 10.76
CA GLU A 78 -16.98 -3.40 10.74
C GLU A 78 -17.11 -1.97 11.26
N ASP A 79 -16.25 -1.57 12.19
CA ASP A 79 -16.32 -0.26 12.85
C ASP A 79 -15.96 0.91 11.96
N ASP A 80 -14.97 0.75 11.09
CA ASP A 80 -14.43 1.84 10.28
C ASP A 80 -14.33 1.54 8.77
N GLY A 81 -14.53 0.28 8.37
CA GLY A 81 -14.47 -0.16 6.99
C GLY A 81 -13.04 -0.33 6.45
N THR A 82 -12.03 -0.40 7.32
CA THR A 82 -10.67 -0.66 6.88
C THR A 82 -10.48 -2.11 6.48
N VAL A 83 -9.74 -2.34 5.40
CA VAL A 83 -9.37 -3.67 4.92
C VAL A 83 -8.03 -4.06 5.49
N ASP A 84 -7.97 -5.18 6.18
CA ASP A 84 -6.77 -5.64 6.89
C ASP A 84 -6.45 -7.11 6.60
N ILE A 85 -5.40 -7.65 7.20
CA ILE A 85 -4.96 -9.02 7.06
C ILE A 85 -4.64 -9.58 8.45
N ASP A 86 -5.29 -10.68 8.80
CA ASP A 86 -4.89 -11.51 9.93
C ASP A 86 -3.67 -12.35 9.54
N HIS A 87 -2.52 -12.03 10.12
CA HIS A 87 -1.26 -12.70 9.80
C HIS A 87 -1.20 -14.15 10.29
N ASP A 88 -1.96 -14.51 11.32
CA ASP A 88 -2.01 -15.87 11.85
C ASP A 88 -2.79 -16.81 10.91
N LEU A 89 -3.78 -16.28 10.19
CA LEU A 89 -4.56 -17.02 9.21
C LEU A 89 -3.96 -16.98 7.79
N CYS A 90 -3.02 -16.06 7.55
CA CYS A 90 -2.47 -15.85 6.21
C CYS A 90 -1.47 -16.92 5.83
N VAL A 91 -1.77 -17.67 4.77
CA VAL A 91 -0.87 -18.73 4.22
C VAL A 91 0.11 -18.20 3.15
N GLY A 92 0.13 -16.91 2.87
CA GLY A 92 1.04 -16.30 1.90
C GLY A 92 0.78 -16.66 0.43
N CYS A 93 -0.43 -17.08 0.07
CA CYS A 93 -0.77 -17.53 -1.30
C CYS A 93 -0.73 -16.43 -2.36
N ARG A 94 -0.65 -15.15 -1.96
CA ARG A 94 -0.57 -13.95 -2.83
C ARG A 94 -1.79 -13.70 -3.73
N THR A 95 -2.89 -14.45 -3.59
CA THR A 95 -4.10 -14.30 -4.40
C THR A 95 -4.69 -12.89 -4.27
N CYS A 96 -4.66 -12.31 -3.06
CA CYS A 96 -5.11 -10.93 -2.82
C CYS A 96 -4.31 -9.88 -3.60
N MET A 97 -3.03 -10.15 -3.94
CA MET A 97 -2.22 -9.26 -4.77
C MET A 97 -2.69 -9.26 -6.22
N LEU A 98 -3.09 -10.43 -6.74
CA LEU A 98 -3.62 -10.56 -8.10
C LEU A 98 -5.04 -9.97 -8.22
N ALA A 99 -5.84 -10.09 -7.17
CA ALA A 99 -7.19 -9.56 -7.12
C ALA A 99 -7.24 -8.04 -7.00
N CYS A 100 -6.20 -7.39 -6.47
CA CYS A 100 -6.19 -5.95 -6.27
C CYS A 100 -5.99 -5.19 -7.61
N PRO A 101 -7.00 -4.44 -8.12
CA PRO A 101 -6.89 -3.72 -9.39
C PRO A 101 -5.89 -2.56 -9.34
N TYR A 102 -5.55 -2.09 -8.14
CA TYR A 102 -4.61 -0.98 -7.91
C TYR A 102 -3.19 -1.45 -7.58
N SER A 103 -2.96 -2.77 -7.51
CA SER A 103 -1.67 -3.36 -7.10
C SER A 103 -1.16 -2.82 -5.76
N ASN A 104 -2.06 -2.59 -4.80
CA ASN A 104 -1.76 -2.05 -3.46
C ASN A 104 -1.79 -3.13 -2.37
N ARG A 105 -1.53 -4.37 -2.74
CA ARG A 105 -1.22 -5.48 -1.83
C ARG A 105 0.24 -5.87 -2.00
N TYR A 106 0.92 -6.09 -0.91
CA TYR A 106 2.35 -6.37 -0.88
C TYR A 106 2.60 -7.68 -0.14
N PHE A 107 3.64 -8.37 -0.54
CA PHE A 107 4.15 -9.54 0.15
C PHE A 107 5.59 -9.27 0.58
N ASN A 108 5.90 -9.63 1.81
CA ASN A 108 7.25 -9.58 2.33
C ASN A 108 7.83 -11.00 2.34
N ASP A 109 8.78 -11.29 1.46
CA ASP A 109 9.47 -12.58 1.38
C ASP A 109 10.59 -12.71 2.43
N ASN A 110 10.98 -11.59 3.04
CA ASN A 110 12.11 -11.53 3.95
C ASN A 110 11.62 -11.36 5.40
N GLU A 111 12.04 -12.23 6.27
CA GLU A 111 11.87 -12.06 7.72
C GLU A 111 12.67 -10.86 8.26
N GLN A 112 13.61 -10.34 7.47
CA GLN A 112 14.40 -9.18 7.85
C GLN A 112 13.61 -7.89 7.66
N ALA A 113 13.29 -7.27 8.78
CA ALA A 113 12.83 -5.88 8.81
C ALA A 113 13.96 -4.94 8.33
N TYR A 114 13.59 -3.71 7.93
CA TYR A 114 14.56 -2.70 7.50
C TYR A 114 15.69 -2.47 8.52
N TYR A 115 15.41 -2.64 9.80
CA TYR A 115 16.34 -2.47 10.91
C TYR A 115 17.12 -3.75 11.29
N GLY A 116 17.10 -4.79 10.46
CA GLY A 116 17.83 -6.04 10.67
C GLY A 116 17.41 -6.76 11.94
N ASP A 117 18.39 -7.16 12.76
CA ASP A 117 18.19 -7.94 13.98
C ASP A 117 17.39 -7.22 15.10
N GLN A 118 17.09 -5.95 14.93
CA GLN A 118 16.28 -5.18 15.89
C GLN A 118 14.76 -5.46 15.80
N GLY A 119 14.38 -6.33 14.88
CA GLY A 119 12.98 -6.76 14.71
C GLY A 119 12.11 -5.76 13.97
N GLN A 120 10.84 -6.16 13.80
CA GLN A 120 9.81 -5.26 13.29
C GLN A 120 9.46 -4.22 14.35
N THR A 121 9.15 -2.99 13.91
CA THR A 121 8.53 -2.02 14.80
C THR A 121 7.27 -2.63 15.41
N PRO A 122 6.98 -2.41 16.69
CA PRO A 122 5.83 -3.00 17.36
C PRO A 122 4.53 -2.31 16.91
N TYR A 123 4.00 -2.74 15.77
CA TYR A 123 2.66 -2.40 15.26
C TYR A 123 2.01 -3.64 14.70
#